data_3d1706d313e742feef8f290b2706c6ab
#
_entry.id   3d1706d313e742feef8f290b2706c6ab
#
_cell.length_a   1.000
_cell.length_b   1.000
_cell.length_c   1.000
_cell.angle_alpha   90.00
_cell.angle_beta   90.00
_cell.angle_gamma   90.00
#
_symmetry.space_group_name_H-M   'P 1'
#
loop_
_entity.id
_entity.type
_entity.pdbx_description
1 polymer ?
#
loop_
_entity_poly.entity_id
_entity_poly.type
_entity_poly.pdbx_seq_one_letter_code
_entity_poly.pdbx_strand_id
1 'polypeptide(L)'
;IAMRVIADHIRTIAFSITDGQLPSNAKAGYVIRRILRRAVRYGYTFLGQKQAFMYKLLPVLIENMGEAYPELNAQKTLIEKVIKEEEESFLRTLETGIRLLDKTMNDAKAAGKKEISGVDAFTLYDTFGFPLDLTELILRENGMTVNEEEFNAEMQKQKERARNAAAVETGDWITIKEGDTHFVGYDFTEYETSILRYRQIKQKNQTLYQIVLSDTPFYAESGGQVGDTGVIVSEFETIEIIDTKKENNLPIHITKKLPEHLDVPMMACVDTEKRAACAANHSCTHLLDEALRQVLGTHVEQKGSLVTPESLRFDFSHFQKVTDEQLREVEHLVNAKIRENIPLTEYRNLPIEKAKELG
;
A
#
# COMPACT_ATOMS: atom_id res chain seq x y z
N ILE A 1 -37.16 0.94 -8.01
CA ILE A 1 -35.99 0.20 -7.50
C ILE A 1 -34.85 1.17 -7.26
N ALA A 2 -34.43 2.01 -8.25
CA ALA A 2 -33.27 2.90 -8.16
C ALA A 2 -33.27 3.79 -6.91
N MET A 3 -34.33 4.51 -6.62
CA MET A 3 -34.42 5.38 -5.44
C MET A 3 -34.24 4.62 -4.12
N ARG A 4 -34.78 3.39 -4.01
CA ARG A 4 -34.59 2.55 -2.81
C ARG A 4 -33.15 2.13 -2.63
N VAL A 5 -32.45 1.75 -3.71
CA VAL A 5 -31.04 1.41 -3.71
C VAL A 5 -30.20 2.60 -3.25
N ILE A 6 -30.48 3.78 -3.80
CA ILE A 6 -29.76 5.02 -3.45
C ILE A 6 -29.96 5.38 -1.97
N ALA A 7 -31.22 5.33 -1.46
CA ALA A 7 -31.55 5.63 -0.08
C ALA A 7 -30.92 4.64 0.93
N ASP A 8 -30.84 3.35 0.58
CA ASP A 8 -30.20 2.34 1.39
C ASP A 8 -28.67 2.51 1.39
N HIS A 9 -28.10 2.79 0.22
CA HIS A 9 -26.67 2.87 0.05
C HIS A 9 -26.06 4.13 0.65
N ILE A 10 -26.73 5.29 0.58
CA ILE A 10 -26.23 6.52 1.23
C ILE A 10 -26.08 6.33 2.74
N ARG A 11 -27.01 5.62 3.38
CA ARG A 11 -26.93 5.29 4.79
C ARG A 11 -25.70 4.43 5.08
N THR A 12 -25.55 3.31 4.37
CA THR A 12 -24.41 2.40 4.54
C THR A 12 -23.08 3.12 4.37
N ILE A 13 -22.95 3.94 3.32
CA ILE A 13 -21.71 4.66 3.00
C ILE A 13 -21.40 5.69 4.07
N ALA A 14 -22.39 6.51 4.48
CA ALA A 14 -22.18 7.57 5.46
C ALA A 14 -21.72 6.99 6.81
N PHE A 15 -22.37 5.95 7.32
CA PHE A 15 -21.99 5.31 8.57
C PHE A 15 -20.61 4.65 8.48
N SER A 16 -20.30 3.98 7.37
CA SER A 16 -18.97 3.39 7.19
C SER A 16 -17.85 4.44 7.20
N ILE A 17 -18.08 5.61 6.57
CA ILE A 17 -17.10 6.72 6.58
C ILE A 17 -16.97 7.28 8.00
N THR A 18 -18.08 7.43 8.71
CA THR A 18 -18.09 7.87 10.11
C THR A 18 -17.27 6.94 11.01
N ASP A 19 -17.32 5.63 10.76
CA ASP A 19 -16.51 4.61 11.46
C ASP A 19 -15.05 4.54 10.95
N GLY A 20 -14.59 5.51 10.15
CA GLY A 20 -13.22 5.60 9.65
C GLY A 20 -12.93 4.72 8.43
N GLN A 21 -13.93 4.05 7.83
CA GLN A 21 -13.75 3.22 6.66
C GLN A 21 -13.94 4.01 5.37
N LEU A 22 -12.85 4.47 4.76
CA LEU A 22 -12.90 5.21 3.50
C LEU A 22 -12.98 4.27 2.28
N PRO A 23 -13.68 4.67 1.18
CA PRO A 23 -13.63 3.95 -0.08
C PRO A 23 -12.17 3.75 -0.55
N SER A 24 -11.82 2.53 -0.92
CA SER A 24 -10.46 2.19 -1.37
C SER A 24 -10.44 1.02 -2.38
N ASN A 25 -9.25 0.61 -2.82
CA ASN A 25 -9.09 -0.52 -3.75
C ASN A 25 -8.97 -1.89 -3.05
N ALA A 26 -9.00 -1.93 -1.72
CA ALA A 26 -8.75 -3.16 -0.96
C ALA A 26 -9.63 -3.26 0.30
N LYS A 27 -9.76 -4.48 0.83
CA LYS A 27 -10.41 -4.78 2.12
C LYS A 27 -11.84 -4.18 2.23
N ALA A 28 -12.22 -3.69 3.41
CA ALA A 28 -13.53 -3.10 3.67
C ALA A 28 -13.81 -1.88 2.78
N GLY A 29 -12.81 -1.04 2.53
CA GLY A 29 -12.95 0.14 1.66
C GLY A 29 -13.33 -0.19 0.22
N TYR A 30 -12.91 -1.34 -0.30
CA TYR A 30 -13.36 -1.83 -1.61
C TYR A 30 -14.85 -2.12 -1.64
N VAL A 31 -15.40 -2.71 -0.60
CA VAL A 31 -16.84 -3.00 -0.49
C VAL A 31 -17.65 -1.69 -0.47
N ILE A 32 -17.20 -0.70 0.31
CA ILE A 32 -17.85 0.61 0.41
C ILE A 32 -17.81 1.32 -0.95
N ARG A 33 -16.65 1.31 -1.62
CA ARG A 33 -16.50 1.85 -2.98
C ARG A 33 -17.47 1.20 -3.98
N ARG A 34 -17.63 -0.11 -3.91
CA ARG A 34 -18.56 -0.88 -4.75
C ARG A 34 -20.02 -0.46 -4.51
N ILE A 35 -20.42 -0.32 -3.25
CA ILE A 35 -21.76 0.11 -2.86
C ILE A 35 -22.04 1.51 -3.40
N LEU A 36 -21.09 2.45 -3.24
CA LEU A 36 -21.20 3.81 -3.74
C LEU A 36 -21.33 3.83 -5.27
N ARG A 37 -20.44 3.15 -5.98
CA ARG A 37 -20.47 3.08 -7.45
C ARG A 37 -21.76 2.48 -7.99
N ARG A 38 -22.31 1.48 -7.30
CA ARG A 38 -23.61 0.92 -7.63
C ARG A 38 -24.72 1.97 -7.53
N ALA A 39 -24.78 2.73 -6.46
CA ALA A 39 -25.77 3.80 -6.28
C ALA A 39 -25.63 4.90 -7.35
N VAL A 40 -24.41 5.34 -7.61
CA VAL A 40 -24.12 6.35 -8.66
C VAL A 40 -24.57 5.86 -10.04
N ARG A 41 -24.28 4.60 -10.38
CA ARG A 41 -24.77 4.00 -11.64
C ARG A 41 -26.29 3.99 -11.73
N TYR A 42 -26.99 3.64 -10.64
CA TYR A 42 -28.46 3.68 -10.63
C TYR A 42 -28.99 5.11 -10.85
N GLY A 43 -28.36 6.10 -10.23
CA GLY A 43 -28.69 7.51 -10.47
C GLY A 43 -28.43 7.93 -11.91
N TYR A 44 -27.29 7.56 -12.45
CA TYR A 44 -26.90 7.87 -13.83
C TYR A 44 -27.82 7.23 -14.85
N THR A 45 -28.08 5.94 -14.74
CA THR A 45 -28.81 5.16 -15.76
C THR A 45 -30.33 5.38 -15.70
N PHE A 46 -30.91 5.41 -14.48
CA PHE A 46 -32.37 5.39 -14.31
C PHE A 46 -32.99 6.72 -13.90
N LEU A 47 -32.19 7.63 -13.31
CA LEU A 47 -32.68 8.92 -12.84
C LEU A 47 -32.07 10.11 -13.61
N GLY A 48 -31.24 9.84 -14.62
CA GLY A 48 -30.63 10.88 -15.46
C GLY A 48 -29.61 11.78 -14.74
N GLN A 49 -29.11 11.34 -13.57
CA GLN A 49 -28.14 12.11 -12.80
C GLN A 49 -26.75 12.03 -13.42
N LYS A 50 -26.36 13.04 -14.20
CA LYS A 50 -25.07 13.07 -14.91
C LYS A 50 -23.94 13.72 -14.11
N GLN A 51 -24.25 14.30 -12.97
CA GLN A 51 -23.32 14.96 -12.05
C GLN A 51 -23.42 14.31 -10.68
N ALA A 52 -22.41 14.55 -9.83
CA ALA A 52 -22.41 14.07 -8.46
C ALA A 52 -23.65 14.55 -7.69
N PHE A 53 -24.36 13.64 -7.07
CA PHE A 53 -25.63 13.91 -6.40
C PHE A 53 -25.77 13.20 -5.04
N MET A 54 -25.09 12.07 -4.83
CA MET A 54 -25.23 11.26 -3.62
C MET A 54 -24.91 12.06 -2.36
N TYR A 55 -23.83 12.85 -2.40
CA TYR A 55 -23.44 13.70 -1.26
C TYR A 55 -24.52 14.71 -0.85
N LYS A 56 -25.37 15.12 -1.79
CA LYS A 56 -26.50 16.06 -1.52
C LYS A 56 -27.62 15.42 -0.70
N LEU A 57 -27.61 14.10 -0.56
CA LEU A 57 -28.59 13.36 0.25
C LEU A 57 -28.16 13.26 1.72
N LEU A 58 -26.90 13.56 2.03
CA LEU A 58 -26.38 13.48 3.39
C LEU A 58 -27.11 14.41 4.39
N PRO A 59 -27.42 15.67 4.06
CA PRO A 59 -28.21 16.53 4.97
C PRO A 59 -29.53 15.92 5.40
N VAL A 60 -30.26 15.27 4.46
CA VAL A 60 -31.54 14.60 4.76
C VAL A 60 -31.32 13.36 5.66
N LEU A 61 -30.23 12.64 5.46
CA LEU A 61 -29.86 11.53 6.35
C LEU A 61 -29.58 12.01 7.76
N ILE A 62 -28.83 13.11 7.90
CA ILE A 62 -28.50 13.73 9.19
C ILE A 62 -29.77 14.26 9.88
N GLU A 63 -30.68 14.88 9.16
CA GLU A 63 -31.96 15.36 9.70
C GLU A 63 -32.77 14.20 10.32
N ASN A 64 -32.76 13.02 9.69
CA ASN A 64 -33.53 11.89 10.14
C ASN A 64 -32.84 11.03 11.20
N MET A 65 -31.51 10.99 11.24
CA MET A 65 -30.74 10.07 12.07
C MET A 65 -29.73 10.75 12.99
N GLY A 66 -29.40 12.02 12.78
CA GLY A 66 -28.33 12.74 13.48
C GLY A 66 -28.58 12.97 14.96
N GLU A 67 -29.84 12.92 15.44
CA GLU A 67 -30.15 12.98 16.86
C GLU A 67 -29.68 11.69 17.57
N ALA A 68 -29.95 10.54 16.97
CA ALA A 68 -29.53 9.23 17.50
C ALA A 68 -28.04 8.93 17.24
N TYR A 69 -27.44 9.54 16.23
CA TYR A 69 -26.06 9.33 15.77
C TYR A 69 -25.37 10.68 15.53
N PRO A 70 -24.99 11.40 16.60
CA PRO A 70 -24.41 12.75 16.52
C PRO A 70 -23.10 12.82 15.76
N GLU A 71 -22.36 11.72 15.66
CA GLU A 71 -21.13 11.57 14.89
C GLU A 71 -21.32 11.81 13.38
N LEU A 72 -22.49 11.51 12.83
CA LEU A 72 -22.83 11.87 11.44
C LEU A 72 -22.78 13.37 11.20
N ASN A 73 -23.26 14.15 12.17
CA ASN A 73 -23.23 15.61 12.08
C ASN A 73 -21.82 16.15 12.31
N ALA A 74 -21.10 15.58 13.28
CA ALA A 74 -19.73 15.98 13.59
C ALA A 74 -18.78 15.77 12.39
N GLN A 75 -18.98 14.72 11.60
CA GLN A 75 -18.16 14.39 10.44
C GLN A 75 -18.79 14.76 9.09
N LYS A 76 -19.88 15.53 9.08
CA LYS A 76 -20.63 15.90 7.87
C LYS A 76 -19.74 16.35 6.71
N THR A 77 -18.81 17.27 6.96
CA THR A 77 -17.93 17.83 5.93
C THR A 77 -17.01 16.77 5.33
N LEU A 78 -16.51 15.85 6.14
CA LEU A 78 -15.68 14.74 5.66
C LEU A 78 -16.50 13.79 4.77
N ILE A 79 -17.67 13.38 5.26
CA ILE A 79 -18.56 12.44 4.55
C ILE A 79 -18.97 13.02 3.19
N GLU A 80 -19.40 14.29 3.15
CA GLU A 80 -19.77 14.99 1.91
C GLU A 80 -18.62 15.01 0.90
N LYS A 81 -17.41 15.36 1.35
CA LYS A 81 -16.22 15.43 0.48
C LYS A 81 -15.85 14.05 -0.07
N VAL A 82 -15.78 13.05 0.80
CA VAL A 82 -15.41 11.67 0.39
C VAL A 82 -16.39 11.12 -0.64
N ILE A 83 -17.70 11.26 -0.38
CA ILE A 83 -18.73 10.76 -1.32
C ILE A 83 -18.62 11.52 -2.65
N LYS A 84 -18.53 12.84 -2.61
CA LYS A 84 -18.47 13.68 -3.80
C LYS A 84 -17.27 13.33 -4.69
N GLU A 85 -16.07 13.24 -4.12
CA GLU A 85 -14.83 12.94 -4.86
C GLU A 85 -14.86 11.54 -5.49
N GLU A 86 -15.29 10.51 -4.75
CA GLU A 86 -15.43 9.17 -5.29
C GLU A 86 -16.48 9.11 -6.41
N GLU A 87 -17.58 9.82 -6.25
CA GLU A 87 -18.66 9.94 -7.22
C GLU A 87 -18.19 10.63 -8.50
N GLU A 88 -17.53 11.80 -8.38
CA GLU A 88 -16.96 12.53 -9.52
C GLU A 88 -15.88 11.73 -10.23
N SER A 89 -15.01 11.05 -9.46
CA SER A 89 -13.99 10.16 -10.02
C SER A 89 -14.60 9.02 -10.83
N PHE A 90 -15.64 8.40 -10.31
CA PHE A 90 -16.32 7.29 -11.00
C PHE A 90 -17.09 7.76 -12.23
N LEU A 91 -17.79 8.89 -12.16
CA LEU A 91 -18.53 9.45 -13.28
C LEU A 91 -17.66 9.73 -14.51
N ARG A 92 -16.36 10.13 -14.30
CA ARG A 92 -15.40 10.31 -15.40
C ARG A 92 -15.14 9.03 -16.21
N THR A 93 -15.20 7.88 -15.56
CA THR A 93 -14.94 6.58 -16.21
C THR A 93 -16.22 5.82 -16.56
N LEU A 94 -17.32 6.11 -15.86
CA LEU A 94 -18.59 5.40 -16.00
C LEU A 94 -19.16 5.52 -17.43
N GLU A 95 -19.20 6.71 -18.00
CA GLU A 95 -19.73 6.93 -19.34
C GLU A 95 -18.93 6.17 -20.41
N THR A 96 -17.60 6.22 -20.30
CA THR A 96 -16.70 5.48 -21.20
C THR A 96 -16.87 3.97 -21.03
N GLY A 97 -16.94 3.49 -19.78
CA GLY A 97 -17.15 2.07 -19.46
C GLY A 97 -18.48 1.55 -20.00
N ILE A 98 -19.58 2.28 -19.80
CA ILE A 98 -20.90 1.91 -20.35
C ILE A 98 -20.86 1.86 -21.87
N ARG A 99 -20.29 2.88 -22.54
CA ARG A 99 -20.21 2.92 -24.01
C ARG A 99 -19.40 1.74 -24.57
N LEU A 100 -18.29 1.39 -23.93
CA LEU A 100 -17.48 0.24 -24.34
C LEU A 100 -18.21 -1.07 -24.12
N LEU A 101 -18.89 -1.23 -22.97
CA LEU A 101 -19.67 -2.41 -22.67
C LEU A 101 -20.86 -2.56 -23.66
N ASP A 102 -21.55 -1.46 -23.98
CA ASP A 102 -22.63 -1.45 -24.99
C ASP A 102 -22.12 -1.89 -26.37
N LYS A 103 -20.92 -1.41 -26.75
CA LYS A 103 -20.30 -1.86 -28.03
C LYS A 103 -20.00 -3.35 -27.96
N THR A 104 -19.36 -3.85 -26.92
CA THR A 104 -19.03 -5.28 -26.73
C THR A 104 -20.29 -6.14 -26.74
N MET A 105 -21.37 -5.70 -26.08
CA MET A 105 -22.67 -6.40 -26.10
C MET A 105 -23.29 -6.45 -27.52
N ASN A 106 -23.21 -5.35 -28.24
CA ASN A 106 -23.75 -5.29 -29.60
C ASN A 106 -22.95 -6.18 -30.56
N ASP A 107 -21.60 -6.18 -30.45
CA ASP A 107 -20.72 -7.04 -31.23
C ASP A 107 -21.01 -8.53 -30.95
N ALA A 108 -21.19 -8.90 -29.65
CA ALA A 108 -21.55 -10.25 -29.25
C ALA A 108 -22.97 -10.67 -29.79
N LYS A 109 -23.96 -9.78 -29.70
CA LYS A 109 -25.32 -10.02 -30.24
C LYS A 109 -25.29 -10.20 -31.76
N ALA A 110 -24.51 -9.38 -32.46
CA ALA A 110 -24.34 -9.51 -33.93
C ALA A 110 -23.70 -10.86 -34.31
N ALA A 111 -22.83 -11.40 -33.45
CA ALA A 111 -22.24 -12.73 -33.59
C ALA A 111 -23.14 -13.87 -33.08
N GLY A 112 -24.40 -13.59 -32.68
CA GLY A 112 -25.34 -14.58 -32.14
C GLY A 112 -24.99 -15.11 -30.76
N LYS A 113 -24.10 -14.43 -30.02
CA LYS A 113 -23.65 -14.82 -28.67
C LYS A 113 -24.51 -14.13 -27.61
N LYS A 114 -24.72 -14.83 -26.49
CA LYS A 114 -25.36 -14.29 -25.29
C LYS A 114 -24.34 -14.04 -24.16
N GLU A 115 -23.09 -14.19 -24.46
CA GLU A 115 -21.98 -14.04 -23.52
C GLU A 115 -20.91 -13.15 -24.13
N ILE A 116 -20.35 -12.24 -23.32
CA ILE A 116 -19.16 -11.48 -23.69
C ILE A 116 -17.89 -12.21 -23.23
N SER A 117 -16.77 -11.94 -23.89
CA SER A 117 -15.45 -12.47 -23.52
C SER A 117 -15.02 -11.97 -22.15
N GLY A 118 -14.40 -12.85 -21.36
CA GLY A 118 -13.77 -12.47 -20.09
C GLY A 118 -12.59 -11.53 -20.29
N VAL A 119 -11.92 -11.55 -21.45
CA VAL A 119 -10.83 -10.63 -21.81
C VAL A 119 -11.37 -9.19 -21.95
N ASP A 120 -12.52 -9.02 -22.60
CA ASP A 120 -13.15 -7.70 -22.72
C ASP A 120 -13.59 -7.16 -21.36
N ALA A 121 -14.18 -8.02 -20.52
CA ALA A 121 -14.56 -7.67 -19.16
C ALA A 121 -13.32 -7.32 -18.29
N PHE A 122 -12.21 -8.04 -18.47
CA PHE A 122 -10.94 -7.73 -17.80
C PHE A 122 -10.37 -6.39 -18.26
N THR A 123 -10.46 -6.06 -19.53
CA THR A 123 -10.04 -4.75 -20.06
C THR A 123 -10.86 -3.62 -19.45
N LEU A 124 -12.17 -3.78 -19.30
CA LEU A 124 -13.03 -2.81 -18.62
C LEU A 124 -12.62 -2.63 -17.16
N TYR A 125 -12.29 -3.72 -16.47
CA TYR A 125 -11.84 -3.72 -15.08
C TYR A 125 -10.47 -3.07 -14.89
N ASP A 126 -9.47 -3.53 -15.63
CA ASP A 126 -8.06 -3.17 -15.45
C ASP A 126 -7.74 -1.75 -15.95
N THR A 127 -8.26 -1.41 -17.15
CA THR A 127 -7.96 -0.14 -17.81
C THR A 127 -8.90 1.00 -17.40
N PHE A 128 -10.17 0.69 -17.21
CA PHE A 128 -11.20 1.72 -16.96
C PHE A 128 -11.73 1.71 -15.52
N GLY A 129 -11.23 0.80 -14.68
CA GLY A 129 -11.68 0.68 -13.28
C GLY A 129 -13.17 0.35 -13.16
N PHE A 130 -13.74 -0.32 -14.18
CA PHE A 130 -15.15 -0.69 -14.23
C PHE A 130 -15.34 -2.06 -13.56
N PRO A 131 -15.92 -2.14 -12.36
CA PRO A 131 -15.95 -3.38 -11.58
C PRO A 131 -16.70 -4.52 -12.31
N LEU A 132 -16.22 -5.75 -12.15
CA LEU A 132 -16.81 -6.92 -12.78
C LEU A 132 -18.29 -7.10 -12.42
N ASP A 133 -18.64 -6.94 -11.13
CA ASP A 133 -20.03 -7.06 -10.65
C ASP A 133 -20.97 -6.02 -11.28
N LEU A 134 -20.44 -4.86 -11.65
CA LEU A 134 -21.18 -3.85 -12.38
C LEU A 134 -21.38 -4.26 -13.85
N THR A 135 -20.34 -4.83 -14.46
CA THR A 135 -20.41 -5.43 -15.81
C THR A 135 -21.46 -6.54 -15.84
N GLU A 136 -21.40 -7.47 -14.89
CA GLU A 136 -22.39 -8.57 -14.76
C GLU A 136 -23.83 -8.07 -14.59
N LEU A 137 -23.99 -7.03 -13.75
CA LEU A 137 -25.31 -6.44 -13.52
C LEU A 137 -25.91 -5.88 -14.82
N ILE A 138 -25.13 -5.13 -15.60
CA ILE A 138 -25.58 -4.55 -16.87
C ILE A 138 -25.85 -5.65 -17.90
N LEU A 139 -25.00 -6.65 -17.98
CA LEU A 139 -25.18 -7.80 -18.86
C LEU A 139 -26.47 -8.54 -18.53
N ARG A 140 -26.73 -8.82 -17.25
CA ARG A 140 -27.96 -9.49 -16.79
C ARG A 140 -29.20 -8.71 -17.12
N GLU A 141 -29.19 -7.38 -17.01
CA GLU A 141 -30.28 -6.50 -17.42
C GLU A 141 -30.57 -6.57 -18.95
N ASN A 142 -29.54 -6.93 -19.72
CA ASN A 142 -29.61 -7.11 -21.18
C ASN A 142 -29.80 -8.57 -21.64
N GLY A 143 -30.01 -9.50 -20.68
CA GLY A 143 -30.16 -10.93 -20.96
C GLY A 143 -28.88 -11.61 -21.44
N MET A 144 -27.71 -11.08 -21.01
CA MET A 144 -26.39 -11.57 -21.36
C MET A 144 -25.60 -11.97 -20.13
N THR A 145 -24.49 -12.68 -20.34
CA THR A 145 -23.52 -13.10 -19.32
C THR A 145 -22.10 -12.72 -19.72
N VAL A 146 -21.16 -12.91 -18.82
CA VAL A 146 -19.72 -12.79 -19.06
C VAL A 146 -19.05 -14.14 -18.82
N ASN A 147 -18.00 -14.43 -19.57
CA ASN A 147 -17.15 -15.59 -19.31
C ASN A 147 -16.21 -15.30 -18.10
N GLU A 148 -16.69 -15.72 -16.92
CA GLU A 148 -15.95 -15.51 -15.66
C GLU A 148 -14.67 -16.33 -15.60
N GLU A 149 -14.59 -17.50 -16.25
CA GLU A 149 -13.38 -18.33 -16.28
C GLU A 149 -12.26 -17.61 -17.03
N GLU A 150 -12.56 -17.04 -18.20
CA GLU A 150 -11.60 -16.23 -18.96
C GLU A 150 -11.17 -14.98 -18.17
N PHE A 151 -12.11 -14.28 -17.52
CA PHE A 151 -11.81 -13.12 -16.69
C PHE A 151 -10.84 -13.50 -15.56
N ASN A 152 -11.11 -14.58 -14.84
CA ASN A 152 -10.28 -15.07 -13.74
C ASN A 152 -8.91 -15.53 -14.25
N ALA A 153 -8.82 -16.11 -15.44
CA ALA A 153 -7.56 -16.47 -16.07
C ALA A 153 -6.68 -15.23 -16.35
N GLU A 154 -7.25 -14.14 -16.86
CA GLU A 154 -6.52 -12.88 -17.07
C GLU A 154 -6.09 -12.23 -15.75
N MET A 155 -6.95 -12.23 -14.73
CA MET A 155 -6.60 -11.81 -13.38
C MET A 155 -5.44 -12.62 -12.80
N GLN A 156 -5.43 -13.93 -13.02
CA GLN A 156 -4.36 -14.81 -12.57
C GLN A 156 -3.05 -14.52 -13.31
N LYS A 157 -3.09 -14.34 -14.62
CA LYS A 157 -1.92 -13.94 -15.43
C LYS A 157 -1.31 -12.61 -14.96
N GLN A 158 -2.14 -11.64 -14.59
CA GLN A 158 -1.67 -10.37 -14.02
C GLN A 158 -0.96 -10.58 -12.68
N LYS A 159 -1.55 -11.39 -11.78
CA LYS A 159 -0.95 -11.74 -10.48
C LYS A 159 0.36 -12.51 -10.64
N GLU A 160 0.42 -13.43 -11.59
CA GLU A 160 1.62 -14.23 -11.88
C GLU A 160 2.74 -13.38 -12.48
N ARG A 161 2.43 -12.44 -13.39
CA ARG A 161 3.42 -11.46 -13.90
C ARG A 161 4.02 -10.64 -12.76
N ALA A 162 3.20 -10.20 -11.81
CA ALA A 162 3.67 -9.49 -10.62
C ALA A 162 4.53 -10.39 -9.69
N ARG A 163 4.15 -11.66 -9.50
CA ARG A 163 4.90 -12.65 -8.71
C ARG A 163 6.21 -13.06 -9.37
N ASN A 164 6.21 -13.36 -10.68
CA ASN A 164 7.39 -13.82 -11.40
C ASN A 164 8.47 -12.73 -11.51
N ALA A 165 8.09 -11.45 -11.42
CA ALA A 165 9.06 -10.35 -11.29
C ALA A 165 9.83 -10.40 -9.95
N ALA A 166 9.31 -11.12 -8.94
CA ALA A 166 9.86 -11.21 -7.59
C ALA A 166 10.34 -12.63 -7.21
N ALA A 167 10.25 -13.62 -8.12
CA ALA A 167 10.59 -15.01 -7.80
C ALA A 167 12.10 -15.16 -7.53
N VAL A 168 12.43 -15.72 -6.37
CA VAL A 168 13.78 -16.11 -5.95
C VAL A 168 13.80 -17.61 -5.70
N GLU A 169 14.65 -18.35 -6.41
CA GLU A 169 14.91 -19.75 -6.11
C GLU A 169 15.93 -19.84 -4.97
N THR A 170 15.57 -20.45 -3.86
CA THR A 170 16.43 -20.60 -2.68
C THR A 170 16.91 -22.02 -2.54
N GLY A 171 18.22 -22.20 -2.31
CA GLY A 171 18.83 -23.46 -1.88
C GLY A 171 18.63 -23.72 -0.38
N ASP A 172 19.09 -24.88 0.08
CA ASP A 172 19.07 -25.25 1.49
C ASP A 172 20.15 -24.49 2.28
N TRP A 173 19.90 -24.29 3.58
CA TRP A 173 20.88 -23.71 4.48
C TRP A 173 22.02 -24.67 4.79
N ILE A 174 23.24 -24.19 4.64
CA ILE A 174 24.47 -24.87 5.04
C ILE A 174 24.96 -24.21 6.35
N THR A 175 24.93 -24.96 7.43
CA THR A 175 25.38 -24.49 8.77
C THR A 175 26.89 -24.63 8.89
N ILE A 176 27.57 -23.55 9.27
CA ILE A 176 29.00 -23.52 9.59
C ILE A 176 29.22 -23.62 11.09
N LYS A 177 28.41 -22.86 11.85
CA LYS A 177 28.46 -22.81 13.31
C LYS A 177 27.04 -22.70 13.88
N GLU A 178 26.76 -23.43 14.92
CA GLU A 178 25.51 -23.26 15.67
C GLU A 178 25.55 -21.98 16.51
N GLY A 179 24.40 -21.30 16.59
CA GLY A 179 24.25 -20.09 17.37
C GLY A 179 23.04 -19.27 16.97
N ASP A 180 22.74 -18.26 17.78
CA ASP A 180 21.69 -17.30 17.55
C ASP A 180 22.28 -16.01 16.97
N THR A 181 21.45 -15.23 16.30
CA THR A 181 21.81 -13.92 15.74
C THR A 181 21.37 -12.81 16.66
N HIS A 182 22.29 -11.89 16.98
CA HIS A 182 21.98 -10.68 17.75
C HIS A 182 22.14 -9.44 16.88
N PHE A 183 21.12 -8.57 16.91
CA PHE A 183 21.21 -7.27 16.25
C PHE A 183 21.80 -6.23 17.20
N VAL A 184 22.93 -5.66 16.82
CA VAL A 184 23.67 -4.64 17.59
C VAL A 184 23.70 -3.27 16.93
N GLY A 185 23.02 -3.11 15.80
CA GLY A 185 23.11 -1.95 14.91
C GLY A 185 22.42 -0.68 15.38
N TYR A 186 21.77 -0.67 16.57
CA TYR A 186 21.36 0.58 17.20
C TYR A 186 22.51 1.30 17.92
N ASP A 187 23.53 0.55 18.33
CA ASP A 187 24.65 1.09 19.10
C ASP A 187 25.97 1.11 18.30
N PHE A 188 26.11 0.18 17.34
CA PHE A 188 27.34 -0.03 16.60
C PHE A 188 27.09 -0.02 15.08
N THR A 189 28.03 0.56 14.33
CA THR A 189 28.10 0.47 12.86
C THR A 189 29.19 -0.50 12.39
N GLU A 190 30.06 -0.92 13.30
CA GLU A 190 31.09 -1.93 13.11
C GLU A 190 31.05 -2.90 14.28
N TYR A 191 31.13 -4.21 14.02
CA TYR A 191 31.11 -5.22 15.07
C TYR A 191 31.77 -6.50 14.63
N GLU A 192 32.50 -7.17 15.56
CA GLU A 192 33.10 -8.48 15.32
C GLU A 192 32.01 -9.54 15.22
N THR A 193 32.12 -10.43 14.22
CA THR A 193 31.09 -11.42 13.93
C THR A 193 31.69 -12.71 13.34
N SER A 194 30.85 -13.73 13.23
CA SER A 194 31.14 -14.99 12.55
C SER A 194 29.98 -15.39 11.66
N ILE A 195 30.23 -16.12 10.58
CA ILE A 195 29.18 -16.70 9.76
C ILE A 195 28.61 -17.92 10.47
N LEU A 196 27.31 -17.93 10.75
CA LEU A 196 26.61 -19.08 11.31
C LEU A 196 26.17 -20.05 10.22
N ARG A 197 25.58 -19.54 9.15
CA ARG A 197 25.07 -20.34 8.01
C ARG A 197 24.96 -19.49 6.77
N TYR A 198 24.90 -20.16 5.64
CA TYR A 198 24.66 -19.53 4.35
C TYR A 198 23.81 -20.42 3.44
N ARG A 199 23.23 -19.83 2.40
CA ARG A 199 22.61 -20.55 1.28
C ARG A 199 22.81 -19.79 -0.02
N GLN A 200 22.76 -20.53 -1.12
CA GLN A 200 22.75 -19.97 -2.46
C GLN A 200 21.33 -19.64 -2.90
N ILE A 201 21.16 -18.52 -3.58
CA ILE A 201 19.90 -18.13 -4.20
C ILE A 201 20.12 -17.75 -5.67
N LYS A 202 19.09 -17.95 -6.49
CA LYS A 202 19.09 -17.48 -7.88
C LYS A 202 17.98 -16.43 -8.03
N GLN A 203 18.36 -15.26 -8.49
CA GLN A 203 17.45 -14.15 -8.75
C GLN A 203 17.77 -13.54 -10.12
N LYS A 204 16.80 -13.48 -11.04
CA LYS A 204 16.96 -12.90 -12.39
C LYS A 204 18.25 -13.39 -13.12
N ASN A 205 18.51 -14.69 -13.12
CA ASN A 205 19.69 -15.32 -13.71
C ASN A 205 21.04 -14.96 -13.05
N GLN A 206 21.02 -14.33 -11.87
CA GLN A 206 22.22 -14.10 -11.06
C GLN A 206 22.24 -15.06 -9.88
N THR A 207 23.43 -15.61 -9.60
CA THR A 207 23.68 -16.35 -8.38
C THR A 207 24.10 -15.38 -7.30
N LEU A 208 23.39 -15.39 -6.17
CA LEU A 208 23.68 -14.61 -4.98
C LEU A 208 23.77 -15.56 -3.78
N TYR A 209 24.31 -15.07 -2.69
CA TYR A 209 24.40 -15.81 -1.44
C TYR A 209 23.69 -15.04 -0.34
N GLN A 210 23.03 -15.76 0.54
CA GLN A 210 22.48 -15.28 1.77
C GLN A 210 23.31 -15.79 2.94
N ILE A 211 23.73 -14.88 3.81
CA ILE A 211 24.61 -15.16 4.95
C ILE A 211 23.90 -14.73 6.23
N VAL A 212 23.99 -15.55 7.26
CA VAL A 212 23.52 -15.24 8.62
C VAL A 212 24.74 -15.08 9.52
N LEU A 213 24.83 -13.94 10.21
CA LEU A 213 25.90 -13.58 11.12
C LEU A 213 25.50 -13.83 12.58
N SER A 214 26.46 -14.10 13.47
CA SER A 214 26.22 -14.22 14.92
C SER A 214 25.78 -12.91 15.54
N ASP A 215 26.52 -11.85 15.22
CA ASP A 215 26.21 -10.49 15.65
C ASP A 215 26.22 -9.58 14.43
N THR A 216 25.22 -8.74 14.28
CA THR A 216 25.11 -7.91 13.09
C THR A 216 24.78 -6.46 13.41
N PRO A 217 25.58 -5.50 12.92
CA PRO A 217 25.24 -4.09 12.94
C PRO A 217 24.32 -3.69 11.78
N PHE A 218 24.08 -4.57 10.79
CA PHE A 218 23.28 -4.29 9.60
C PHE A 218 21.78 -4.28 9.93
N TYR A 219 21.12 -3.14 9.70
CA TYR A 219 19.67 -3.02 9.80
C TYR A 219 19.02 -3.79 8.66
N ALA A 220 18.19 -4.76 9.01
CA ALA A 220 17.42 -5.50 8.02
C ALA A 220 16.17 -4.71 7.60
N GLU A 221 15.81 -4.77 6.31
CA GLU A 221 14.63 -4.09 5.75
C GLU A 221 13.41 -4.22 6.67
N SER A 222 12.95 -3.10 7.18
CA SER A 222 11.83 -3.03 8.11
C SER A 222 11.27 -1.60 8.19
N GLY A 223 9.97 -1.45 8.51
CA GLY A 223 9.33 -0.15 8.68
C GLY A 223 9.36 0.73 7.42
N GLY A 224 9.46 0.13 6.23
CA GLY A 224 9.60 0.86 4.97
C GLY A 224 11.03 1.28 4.63
N GLN A 225 11.98 1.19 5.58
CA GLN A 225 13.39 1.48 5.33
C GLN A 225 14.06 0.28 4.66
N VAL A 226 14.85 0.54 3.60
CA VAL A 226 15.67 -0.48 2.93
C VAL A 226 16.73 -1.05 3.87
N GLY A 227 17.18 -2.27 3.60
CA GLY A 227 18.26 -2.91 4.34
C GLY A 227 19.59 -2.19 4.14
N ASP A 228 20.45 -2.28 5.16
CA ASP A 228 21.78 -1.73 5.08
C ASP A 228 22.65 -2.46 4.05
N THR A 229 23.61 -1.72 3.56
CA THR A 229 24.73 -2.21 2.76
C THR A 229 26.04 -1.95 3.48
N GLY A 230 27.11 -2.58 3.03
CA GLY A 230 28.46 -2.41 3.61
C GLY A 230 29.36 -3.57 3.24
N VAL A 231 30.23 -3.95 4.17
CA VAL A 231 31.19 -5.04 3.96
C VAL A 231 31.35 -5.92 5.19
N ILE A 232 31.74 -7.17 4.99
CA ILE A 232 32.35 -8.01 6.01
C ILE A 232 33.81 -8.22 5.63
N VAL A 233 34.71 -8.01 6.60
CA VAL A 233 36.17 -8.00 6.39
C VAL A 233 36.81 -9.06 7.28
N SER A 234 37.60 -9.93 6.69
CA SER A 234 38.51 -10.85 7.39
C SER A 234 39.96 -10.46 7.08
N GLU A 235 40.91 -11.19 7.69
CA GLU A 235 42.34 -11.03 7.35
C GLU A 235 42.65 -11.44 5.91
N PHE A 236 41.76 -12.21 5.24
CA PHE A 236 42.00 -12.76 3.90
C PHE A 236 41.30 -11.97 2.80
N GLU A 237 40.10 -11.44 3.10
CA GLU A 237 39.27 -10.86 2.05
C GLU A 237 38.19 -9.88 2.59
N THR A 238 37.65 -9.09 1.68
CA THR A 238 36.51 -8.22 1.92
C THR A 238 35.35 -8.65 1.03
N ILE A 239 34.19 -8.86 1.63
CA ILE A 239 32.95 -9.25 0.95
C ILE A 239 31.93 -8.14 1.06
N GLU A 240 31.39 -7.72 -0.08
CA GLU A 240 30.34 -6.71 -0.17
C GLU A 240 28.98 -7.28 0.28
N ILE A 241 28.32 -6.62 1.22
CA ILE A 241 26.91 -6.82 1.55
C ILE A 241 26.11 -5.83 0.73
N ILE A 242 25.34 -6.33 -0.23
CA ILE A 242 24.58 -5.51 -1.18
C ILE A 242 23.16 -5.18 -0.69
N ASP A 243 22.65 -5.92 0.28
CA ASP A 243 21.34 -5.72 0.90
C ASP A 243 21.22 -6.53 2.19
N THR A 244 20.35 -6.13 3.09
CA THR A 244 20.03 -6.88 4.32
C THR A 244 18.53 -7.02 4.45
N LYS A 245 18.03 -8.25 4.38
CA LYS A 245 16.61 -8.60 4.45
C LYS A 245 16.26 -9.22 5.80
N LYS A 246 14.96 -9.28 6.09
CA LYS A 246 14.44 -9.93 7.28
C LYS A 246 13.56 -11.12 6.91
N GLU A 247 13.90 -12.31 7.39
CA GLU A 247 13.09 -13.52 7.22
C GLU A 247 12.80 -14.11 8.61
N ASN A 248 11.53 -14.16 9.01
CA ASN A 248 11.11 -14.64 10.35
C ASN A 248 11.91 -14.02 11.50
N ASN A 249 12.09 -12.70 11.48
CA ASN A 249 12.91 -11.92 12.42
C ASN A 249 14.44 -12.16 12.34
N LEU A 250 14.91 -13.01 11.44
CA LEU A 250 16.31 -13.26 11.22
C LEU A 250 16.88 -12.26 10.20
N PRO A 251 17.92 -11.47 10.51
CA PRO A 251 18.65 -10.67 9.55
C PRO A 251 19.43 -11.57 8.58
N ILE A 252 19.25 -11.33 7.29
CA ILE A 252 19.90 -12.08 6.21
C ILE A 252 20.65 -11.11 5.33
N HIS A 253 21.96 -11.29 5.22
CA HIS A 253 22.88 -10.46 4.43
C HIS A 253 23.03 -11.06 3.03
N ILE A 254 22.84 -10.26 2.00
CA ILE A 254 22.90 -10.68 0.60
C ILE A 254 24.23 -10.24 0.01
N THR A 255 24.94 -11.19 -0.62
CA THR A 255 26.24 -10.98 -1.26
C THR A 255 26.28 -11.58 -2.65
N LYS A 256 27.17 -11.04 -3.50
CA LYS A 256 27.44 -11.61 -4.84
C LYS A 256 28.47 -12.75 -4.80
N LYS A 257 29.30 -12.79 -3.77
CA LYS A 257 30.39 -13.74 -3.60
C LYS A 257 30.36 -14.32 -2.19
N LEU A 258 30.52 -15.62 -2.06
CA LEU A 258 30.72 -16.27 -0.77
C LEU A 258 32.17 -16.13 -0.35
N PRO A 259 32.49 -15.86 0.94
CA PRO A 259 33.87 -15.91 1.42
C PRO A 259 34.53 -17.26 1.18
N GLU A 260 35.85 -17.25 0.90
CA GLU A 260 36.63 -18.48 0.78
C GLU A 260 36.90 -19.14 2.14
N HIS A 261 37.00 -18.33 3.20
CA HIS A 261 37.18 -18.76 4.58
C HIS A 261 35.93 -18.41 5.41
N LEU A 262 35.08 -19.40 5.71
CA LEU A 262 33.79 -19.23 6.36
C LEU A 262 33.86 -19.33 7.89
N ASP A 263 34.88 -19.95 8.42
CA ASP A 263 35.06 -20.29 9.83
C ASP A 263 35.96 -19.31 10.62
N VAL A 264 36.37 -18.21 9.97
CA VAL A 264 37.21 -17.18 10.57
C VAL A 264 36.38 -16.03 11.16
N PRO A 265 36.89 -15.35 12.18
CA PRO A 265 36.30 -14.09 12.67
C PRO A 265 36.32 -13.02 11.58
N MET A 266 35.27 -12.20 11.54
CA MET A 266 35.12 -11.12 10.57
C MET A 266 34.68 -9.84 11.28
N MET A 267 34.99 -8.71 10.68
CA MET A 267 34.46 -7.41 11.08
C MET A 267 33.32 -7.04 10.13
N ALA A 268 32.12 -6.89 10.65
CA ALA A 268 30.95 -6.40 9.92
C ALA A 268 30.93 -4.87 9.99
N CYS A 269 31.00 -4.19 8.83
CA CYS A 269 31.08 -2.74 8.72
C CYS A 269 29.96 -2.21 7.85
N VAL A 270 29.06 -1.42 8.42
CA VAL A 270 27.91 -0.79 7.71
C VAL A 270 28.40 0.42 6.91
N ASP A 271 27.82 0.66 5.75
CA ASP A 271 27.94 1.91 5.02
C ASP A 271 27.25 3.04 5.82
N THR A 272 28.05 3.74 6.59
CA THR A 272 27.58 4.75 7.56
C THR A 272 26.94 5.97 6.89
N GLU A 273 27.38 6.33 5.67
CA GLU A 273 26.81 7.45 4.95
C GLU A 273 25.39 7.13 4.51
N LYS A 274 25.18 5.94 3.89
CA LYS A 274 23.83 5.49 3.52
C LYS A 274 22.93 5.28 4.72
N ARG A 275 23.44 4.69 5.82
CA ARG A 275 22.67 4.52 7.06
C ARG A 275 22.19 5.86 7.62
N ALA A 276 23.07 6.87 7.68
CA ALA A 276 22.73 8.19 8.18
C ALA A 276 21.68 8.88 7.29
N ALA A 277 21.82 8.77 5.96
CA ALA A 277 20.85 9.31 5.03
C ALA A 277 19.47 8.61 5.15
N CYS A 278 19.43 7.26 5.27
CA CYS A 278 18.20 6.54 5.56
C CYS A 278 17.57 6.96 6.89
N ALA A 279 18.35 7.10 7.95
CA ALA A 279 17.85 7.50 9.26
C ALA A 279 17.22 8.91 9.22
N ALA A 280 17.86 9.86 8.51
CA ALA A 280 17.31 11.20 8.30
C ALA A 280 15.98 11.15 7.53
N ASN A 281 15.93 10.39 6.43
CA ASN A 281 14.70 10.22 5.64
C ASN A 281 13.61 9.48 6.40
N HIS A 282 13.95 8.52 7.26
CA HIS A 282 12.99 7.82 8.12
C HIS A 282 12.36 8.77 9.14
N SER A 283 13.18 9.57 9.83
CA SER A 283 12.68 10.61 10.74
C SER A 283 11.82 11.63 10.01
N CYS A 284 12.22 12.05 8.80
CA CYS A 284 11.45 12.94 7.95
C CYS A 284 10.09 12.35 7.56
N THR A 285 9.99 11.02 7.40
CA THR A 285 8.71 10.33 7.12
C THR A 285 7.70 10.54 8.23
N HIS A 286 8.11 10.48 9.50
CA HIS A 286 7.24 10.74 10.64
C HIS A 286 6.82 12.21 10.73
N LEU A 287 7.74 13.14 10.47
CA LEU A 287 7.41 14.56 10.39
C LEU A 287 6.42 14.88 9.27
N LEU A 288 6.57 14.18 8.14
CA LEU A 288 5.66 14.31 6.99
C LEU A 288 4.27 13.78 7.32
N ASP A 289 4.14 12.63 7.99
CA ASP A 289 2.84 12.09 8.41
C ASP A 289 2.09 13.10 9.30
N GLU A 290 2.75 13.61 10.31
CA GLU A 290 2.14 14.60 11.21
C GLU A 290 1.77 15.91 10.49
N ALA A 291 2.64 16.43 9.63
CA ALA A 291 2.35 17.64 8.86
C ALA A 291 1.16 17.44 7.91
N LEU A 292 1.06 16.27 7.25
CA LEU A 292 -0.09 15.92 6.42
C LEU A 292 -1.37 15.85 7.23
N ARG A 293 -1.34 15.30 8.44
CA ARG A 293 -2.50 15.25 9.35
C ARG A 293 -2.93 16.64 9.80
N GLN A 294 -2.00 17.53 10.08
CA GLN A 294 -2.30 18.92 10.45
C GLN A 294 -2.93 19.71 9.30
N VAL A 295 -2.43 19.56 8.07
CA VAL A 295 -2.89 20.34 6.91
C VAL A 295 -4.14 19.74 6.27
N LEU A 296 -4.21 18.41 6.13
CA LEU A 296 -5.28 17.74 5.40
C LEU A 296 -6.37 17.18 6.31
N GLY A 297 -6.05 16.92 7.57
CA GLY A 297 -6.98 16.41 8.58
C GLY A 297 -6.59 15.03 9.14
N THR A 298 -7.19 14.68 10.27
CA THR A 298 -6.89 13.46 11.05
C THR A 298 -7.25 12.14 10.36
N HIS A 299 -8.00 12.20 9.24
CA HIS A 299 -8.32 11.03 8.40
C HIS A 299 -7.12 10.53 7.58
N VAL A 300 -6.03 11.30 7.53
CA VAL A 300 -4.79 10.86 6.90
C VAL A 300 -4.21 9.71 7.70
N GLU A 301 -4.00 8.59 7.02
CA GLU A 301 -3.40 7.39 7.58
C GLU A 301 -2.36 6.85 6.61
N GLN A 302 -1.23 6.43 7.13
CA GLN A 302 -0.20 5.74 6.35
C GLN A 302 -0.75 4.44 5.74
N LYS A 303 -0.55 4.26 4.45
CA LYS A 303 -0.87 3.03 3.71
C LYS A 303 0.38 2.27 3.25
N GLY A 304 1.49 2.96 3.12
CA GLY A 304 2.79 2.41 2.79
C GLY A 304 3.88 3.44 2.92
N SER A 305 5.12 3.00 2.99
CA SER A 305 6.31 3.86 2.92
C SER A 305 7.47 3.13 2.27
N LEU A 306 8.37 3.91 1.69
CA LEU A 306 9.68 3.44 1.24
C LEU A 306 10.69 4.53 1.61
N VAL A 307 11.74 4.13 2.33
CA VAL A 307 12.81 5.01 2.78
C VAL A 307 14.13 4.48 2.24
N THR A 308 14.78 5.28 1.42
CA THR A 308 16.09 5.02 0.81
C THR A 308 17.08 6.11 1.21
N PRO A 309 18.39 5.96 0.95
CA PRO A 309 19.34 7.04 1.17
C PRO A 309 19.03 8.32 0.39
N GLU A 310 18.46 8.17 -0.82
CA GLU A 310 18.23 9.27 -1.76
C GLU A 310 16.87 9.94 -1.56
N SER A 311 15.86 9.20 -1.05
CA SER A 311 14.49 9.71 -0.98
C SER A 311 13.61 8.91 -0.03
N LEU A 312 12.49 9.49 0.30
CA LEU A 312 11.37 8.79 0.94
C LEU A 312 10.12 8.85 0.05
N ARG A 313 9.29 7.81 0.12
CA ARG A 313 7.92 7.79 -0.40
C ARG A 313 6.97 7.49 0.74
N PHE A 314 5.92 8.27 0.82
CA PHE A 314 4.87 8.09 1.82
C PHE A 314 3.51 7.98 1.13
N ASP A 315 2.91 6.81 1.21
CA ASP A 315 1.60 6.52 0.63
C ASP A 315 0.54 6.67 1.73
N PHE A 316 -0.44 7.52 1.52
CA PHE A 316 -1.44 7.82 2.55
C PHE A 316 -2.87 7.89 1.98
N SER A 317 -3.85 7.75 2.87
CA SER A 317 -5.26 7.90 2.52
C SER A 317 -5.66 9.38 2.48
N HIS A 318 -6.16 9.80 1.32
CA HIS A 318 -6.82 11.10 1.17
C HIS A 318 -7.86 10.99 0.06
N PHE A 319 -8.94 11.75 0.17
CA PHE A 319 -10.10 11.63 -0.72
C PHE A 319 -10.04 12.56 -1.93
N GLN A 320 -9.11 13.51 -1.97
CA GLN A 320 -8.96 14.46 -3.08
C GLN A 320 -7.49 14.67 -3.43
N LYS A 321 -7.23 15.35 -4.56
CA LYS A 321 -5.89 15.78 -4.91
C LYS A 321 -5.41 16.85 -3.92
N VAL A 322 -4.22 16.67 -3.38
CA VAL A 322 -3.56 17.69 -2.55
C VAL A 322 -3.22 18.90 -3.41
N THR A 323 -3.57 20.09 -2.97
CA THR A 323 -3.30 21.33 -3.72
C THR A 323 -1.85 21.79 -3.54
N ASP A 324 -1.38 22.64 -4.45
CA ASP A 324 -0.02 23.19 -4.38
C ASP A 324 0.21 24.04 -3.13
N GLU A 325 -0.85 24.73 -2.65
CA GLU A 325 -0.83 25.51 -1.40
C GLU A 325 -0.65 24.58 -0.19
N GLN A 326 -1.43 23.49 -0.14
CA GLN A 326 -1.32 22.47 0.93
C GLN A 326 0.05 21.79 0.92
N LEU A 327 0.60 21.47 -0.26
CA LEU A 327 1.94 20.91 -0.37
C LEU A 327 3.01 21.86 0.17
N ARG A 328 2.93 23.17 -0.15
CA ARG A 328 3.85 24.19 0.40
C ARG A 328 3.74 24.32 1.92
N GLU A 329 2.52 24.26 2.46
CA GLU A 329 2.29 24.31 3.89
C GLU A 329 2.90 23.09 4.61
N VAL A 330 2.68 21.88 4.07
CA VAL A 330 3.31 20.65 4.58
C VAL A 330 4.83 20.76 4.53
N GLU A 331 5.40 21.19 3.41
CA GLU A 331 6.85 21.39 3.25
C GLU A 331 7.39 22.39 4.28
N HIS A 332 6.67 23.49 4.49
CA HIS A 332 7.07 24.51 5.47
C HIS A 332 7.07 23.95 6.89
N LEU A 333 6.05 23.21 7.29
CA LEU A 333 5.95 22.57 8.61
C LEU A 333 7.08 21.57 8.84
N VAL A 334 7.31 20.65 7.88
CA VAL A 334 8.38 19.67 7.97
C VAL A 334 9.75 20.34 8.11
N ASN A 335 10.05 21.32 7.25
CA ASN A 335 11.31 22.05 7.27
C ASN A 335 11.48 22.90 8.55
N ALA A 336 10.40 23.43 9.13
CA ALA A 336 10.43 24.12 10.40
C ALA A 336 10.86 23.17 11.53
N LYS A 337 10.27 21.96 11.58
CA LYS A 337 10.60 20.95 12.59
C LYS A 337 12.03 20.43 12.46
N ILE A 338 12.52 20.23 11.24
CA ILE A 338 13.91 19.85 10.99
C ILE A 338 14.87 20.92 11.56
N ARG A 339 14.57 22.22 11.35
CA ARG A 339 15.39 23.33 11.83
C ARG A 339 15.37 23.52 13.34
N GLU A 340 14.32 23.06 14.03
CA GLU A 340 14.26 23.05 15.50
C GLU A 340 15.33 22.14 16.12
N ASN A 341 15.88 21.18 15.36
CA ASN A 341 16.89 20.23 15.80
C ASN A 341 16.53 19.57 17.14
N ILE A 342 15.30 19.03 17.23
CA ILE A 342 14.73 18.46 18.44
C ILE A 342 15.55 17.24 18.86
N PRO A 343 16.02 17.15 20.11
CA PRO A 343 16.77 15.98 20.58
C PRO A 343 15.87 14.75 20.63
N LEU A 344 16.40 13.63 20.14
CA LEU A 344 15.72 12.33 20.21
C LEU A 344 15.80 11.77 21.63
N THR A 345 14.66 11.35 22.18
CA THR A 345 14.59 10.53 23.39
C THR A 345 14.13 9.13 23.00
N GLU A 346 14.95 8.13 23.30
CA GLU A 346 14.68 6.73 22.93
C GLU A 346 14.26 5.92 24.16
N TYR A 347 13.17 5.15 24.01
CA TYR A 347 12.71 4.17 24.98
C TYR A 347 12.75 2.78 24.36
N ARG A 348 13.71 1.94 24.75
CA ARG A 348 13.84 0.57 24.24
C ARG A 348 12.97 -0.39 25.04
N ASN A 349 12.36 -1.38 24.36
CA ASN A 349 11.54 -2.42 24.97
C ASN A 349 10.36 -1.90 25.82
N LEU A 350 9.80 -0.74 25.43
CA LEU A 350 8.65 -0.17 26.12
C LEU A 350 7.40 -1.03 25.84
N PRO A 351 6.65 -1.49 26.88
CA PRO A 351 5.38 -2.19 26.66
C PRO A 351 4.39 -1.32 25.87
N ILE A 352 3.63 -1.94 24.97
CA ILE A 352 2.74 -1.21 24.05
C ILE A 352 1.71 -0.34 24.79
N GLU A 353 1.24 -0.77 25.96
CA GLU A 353 0.29 0.00 26.76
C GLU A 353 0.92 1.32 27.26
N LYS A 354 2.18 1.26 27.70
CA LYS A 354 2.91 2.48 28.11
C LYS A 354 3.26 3.36 26.91
N ALA A 355 3.53 2.78 25.74
CA ALA A 355 3.77 3.55 24.53
C ALA A 355 2.52 4.36 24.13
N LYS A 356 1.33 3.77 24.24
CA LYS A 356 0.05 4.47 23.98
C LYS A 356 -0.26 5.60 24.98
N GLU A 357 0.24 5.52 26.21
CA GLU A 357 0.08 6.58 27.21
C GLU A 357 0.96 7.80 26.90
N LEU A 358 2.02 7.63 26.13
CA LEU A 358 2.94 8.71 25.74
C LEU A 358 2.49 9.47 24.48
N GLY A 359 1.53 8.96 23.73
CA GLY A 359 0.93 9.60 22.54
C GLY A 359 0.89 8.71 21.32
#